data_0ab6e3ed805c9f79d1bc519711439afa
#
_entry.id   0ab6e3ed805c9f79d1bc519711439afa
#
_cell.length_a   1.000
_cell.length_b   1.000
_cell.length_c   1.000
_cell.angle_alpha   90.00
_cell.angle_beta   90.00
_cell.angle_gamma   90.00
#
_symmetry.space_group_name_H-M   'P 1'
#
loop_
_entity.id
_entity.type
_entity.pdbx_description
1 polymer ?
#
loop_
_entity_poly.entity_id
_entity_poly.type
_entity_poly.pdbx_seq_one_letter_code
_entity_poly.pdbx_strand_id
1 'polypeptide(L)'
;NKWVHLTGINGCISPEYPPSIYSHSVPWALVGKETAKINKDDDRQWYNILDKFIRNTKNEETNGLLIGPHASNLISEIILTKIDYSLCEKNYQYIRNIDDYKCFVQSDEEAEQFLLDLSTELKDYELYLNNKKTLINQLPQASISEWVNKISNFDLGSEKDEDDKIVLELKRLRALIDTAIELMLKENNSAIINYTLKIISTKNLKKHAYRYYIDTVHHLLLLYPYLTSIVDEYVFEPFDLAPLKIKKISGDLYDVGIEKRFYEACS
;
A
#
# COMPACT_ATOMS: atom_id res chain seq x y z
N ASN A 1 16.20 -6.33 -23.14
CA ASN A 1 16.02 -6.70 -21.73
C ASN A 1 14.62 -6.31 -21.30
N LYS A 2 13.84 -7.26 -20.84
CA LYS A 2 12.52 -7.07 -20.26
C LYS A 2 12.64 -7.33 -18.77
N TRP A 3 11.70 -6.86 -17.99
CA TRP A 3 11.58 -7.21 -16.58
C TRP A 3 10.13 -7.46 -16.23
N VAL A 4 9.89 -8.40 -15.36
CA VAL A 4 8.58 -8.68 -14.79
C VAL A 4 8.46 -7.90 -13.50
N HIS A 5 7.48 -7.03 -13.42
CA HIS A 5 7.14 -6.34 -12.20
C HIS A 5 5.90 -6.99 -11.60
N LEU A 6 6.08 -7.61 -10.47
CA LEU A 6 5.00 -8.19 -9.69
C LEU A 6 4.80 -7.31 -8.48
N THR A 7 3.60 -6.76 -8.31
CA THR A 7 3.23 -6.05 -7.10
C THR A 7 2.18 -6.86 -6.35
N GLY A 8 2.53 -7.28 -5.16
CA GLY A 8 1.64 -7.93 -4.21
C GLY A 8 1.31 -9.39 -4.51
N ILE A 9 1.67 -10.25 -3.57
CA ILE A 9 1.20 -11.62 -3.51
C ILE A 9 -0.13 -11.61 -2.75
N ASN A 10 -1.20 -12.16 -3.33
CA ASN A 10 -2.43 -12.37 -2.59
C ASN A 10 -2.14 -13.33 -1.42
N GLY A 11 -2.19 -12.81 -0.21
CA GLY A 11 -1.87 -13.56 0.99
C GLY A 11 -0.73 -12.99 1.82
N CYS A 12 0.09 -12.09 1.26
CA CYS A 12 1.03 -11.28 2.02
C CYS A 12 0.47 -9.88 2.26
N ILE A 13 0.73 -9.37 3.40
CA ILE A 13 0.33 -8.15 4.07
C ILE A 13 0.03 -6.98 3.10
N SER A 14 -1.08 -7.02 2.38
CA SER A 14 -1.63 -5.87 1.66
C SER A 14 -2.76 -5.26 2.47
N PRO A 15 -2.81 -3.94 2.70
CA PRO A 15 -3.91 -3.30 3.43
C PRO A 15 -5.28 -3.44 2.77
N GLU A 16 -5.36 -3.86 1.51
CA GLU A 16 -6.62 -4.02 0.75
C GLU A 16 -7.26 -5.41 0.87
N TYR A 17 -6.51 -6.42 1.39
CA TYR A 17 -7.05 -7.76 1.67
C TYR A 17 -6.46 -8.27 2.98
N PRO A 18 -7.26 -8.88 3.88
CA PRO A 18 -6.71 -9.49 5.07
C PRO A 18 -5.68 -10.54 4.65
N PRO A 19 -4.49 -10.55 5.25
CA PRO A 19 -3.43 -11.47 4.89
C PRO A 19 -3.94 -12.90 5.06
N SER A 20 -4.03 -13.63 3.97
CA SER A 20 -4.56 -15.00 3.93
C SER A 20 -3.46 -16.03 4.13
N ILE A 21 -2.43 -15.71 4.92
CA ILE A 21 -1.41 -16.72 5.26
C ILE A 21 -2.08 -17.82 6.08
N TYR A 22 -2.05 -19.01 5.53
CA TYR A 22 -2.49 -20.20 6.24
C TYR A 22 -1.49 -20.54 7.34
N SER A 23 -1.91 -20.57 8.60
CA SER A 23 -0.97 -20.67 9.74
C SER A 23 -0.11 -21.94 9.68
N HIS A 24 -0.68 -23.06 9.18
CA HIS A 24 0.07 -24.30 9.01
C HIS A 24 1.17 -24.25 7.94
N SER A 25 1.15 -23.27 7.05
CA SER A 25 2.23 -23.07 6.07
C SER A 25 3.55 -22.65 6.75
N VAL A 26 3.49 -22.12 7.97
CA VAL A 26 4.68 -21.76 8.77
C VAL A 26 5.47 -23.00 9.17
N PRO A 27 4.89 -24.03 9.82
CA PRO A 27 5.55 -25.32 9.98
C PRO A 27 6.07 -25.92 8.68
N TRP A 28 5.34 -25.83 7.57
CA TRP A 28 5.79 -26.35 6.29
C TRP A 28 7.08 -25.66 5.82
N ALA A 29 7.17 -24.36 5.97
CA ALA A 29 8.36 -23.60 5.60
C ALA A 29 9.57 -23.93 6.54
N LEU A 30 9.32 -24.21 7.81
CA LEU A 30 10.37 -24.46 8.80
C LEU A 30 10.99 -25.85 8.69
N VAL A 31 10.17 -26.91 8.56
CA VAL A 31 10.61 -28.30 8.64
C VAL A 31 10.25 -29.15 7.42
N GLY A 32 9.63 -28.55 6.41
CA GLY A 32 9.11 -29.22 5.22
C GLY A 32 7.69 -29.76 5.43
N LYS A 33 6.90 -29.72 4.33
CA LYS A 33 5.45 -30.04 4.34
C LYS A 33 5.15 -31.46 4.83
N GLU A 34 5.94 -32.45 4.38
CA GLU A 34 5.77 -33.86 4.78
C GLU A 34 6.06 -34.07 6.27
N THR A 35 7.17 -33.55 6.78
CA THR A 35 7.54 -33.65 8.21
C THR A 35 6.50 -32.98 9.10
N ALA A 36 6.05 -31.79 8.71
CA ALA A 36 5.03 -31.05 9.44
C ALA A 36 3.69 -31.80 9.48
N LYS A 37 3.27 -32.43 8.37
CA LYS A 37 2.03 -33.22 8.29
C LYS A 37 2.09 -34.51 9.12
N ILE A 38 3.23 -35.22 9.09
CA ILE A 38 3.41 -36.45 9.88
C ILE A 38 3.30 -36.14 11.38
N ASN A 39 3.86 -35.04 11.84
CA ASN A 39 3.93 -34.69 13.26
C ASN A 39 2.86 -33.65 13.68
N LYS A 40 1.83 -33.44 12.89
CA LYS A 40 0.82 -32.36 13.11
C LYS A 40 0.14 -32.36 14.48
N ASP A 41 0.01 -33.54 15.08
CA ASP A 41 -0.66 -33.73 16.37
C ASP A 41 0.30 -33.83 17.55
N ASP A 42 1.62 -33.66 17.35
CA ASP A 42 2.62 -33.65 18.40
C ASP A 42 2.88 -32.27 18.97
N ASP A 43 2.20 -31.93 20.05
CA ASP A 43 2.31 -30.62 20.74
C ASP A 43 3.72 -30.40 21.40
N ARG A 44 4.64 -31.35 21.33
CA ARG A 44 6.02 -31.16 21.79
C ARG A 44 6.90 -30.53 20.73
N GLN A 45 6.48 -30.53 19.49
CA GLN A 45 7.22 -29.91 18.38
C GLN A 45 7.11 -28.40 18.46
N TRP A 46 8.23 -27.73 18.53
CA TRP A 46 8.27 -26.25 18.67
C TRP A 46 7.58 -25.51 17.53
N TYR A 47 7.61 -26.02 16.30
CA TYR A 47 6.94 -25.44 15.16
C TYR A 47 5.42 -25.58 15.22
N ASN A 48 4.89 -26.64 15.85
CA ASN A 48 3.47 -26.80 16.12
C ASN A 48 3.02 -25.85 17.25
N ILE A 49 3.87 -25.65 18.26
CA ILE A 49 3.64 -24.65 19.31
C ILE A 49 3.56 -23.25 18.70
N LEU A 50 4.49 -22.92 17.78
CA LEU A 50 4.47 -21.64 17.07
C LEU A 50 3.17 -21.44 16.29
N ASP A 51 2.74 -22.43 15.47
CA ASP A 51 1.47 -22.39 14.76
C ASP A 51 0.27 -22.18 15.70
N LYS A 52 0.26 -22.88 16.83
CA LYS A 52 -0.79 -22.74 17.85
C LYS A 52 -0.83 -21.31 18.42
N PHE A 53 0.32 -20.71 18.72
CA PHE A 53 0.37 -19.32 19.18
C PHE A 53 -0.12 -18.34 18.10
N ILE A 54 0.24 -18.55 16.84
CA ILE A 54 -0.24 -17.74 15.72
C ILE A 54 -1.78 -17.80 15.65
N ARG A 55 -2.38 -18.98 15.67
CA ARG A 55 -3.83 -19.17 15.65
C ARG A 55 -4.53 -18.52 16.85
N ASN A 56 -3.95 -18.67 18.05
CA ASN A 56 -4.50 -18.09 19.27
C ASN A 56 -4.61 -16.56 19.22
N THR A 57 -3.79 -15.87 18.43
CA THR A 57 -3.92 -14.41 18.23
C THR A 57 -5.19 -14.02 17.49
N LYS A 58 -5.85 -14.98 16.82
CA LYS A 58 -7.06 -14.82 16.01
C LYS A 58 -8.19 -15.77 16.40
N ASN A 59 -8.37 -16.00 17.68
CA ASN A 59 -9.44 -16.89 18.18
C ASN A 59 -9.41 -18.30 17.56
N GLU A 60 -8.22 -18.87 17.41
CA GLU A 60 -7.95 -20.19 16.83
C GLU A 60 -8.22 -20.32 15.32
N GLU A 61 -8.47 -19.22 14.61
CA GLU A 61 -8.57 -19.23 13.16
C GLU A 61 -7.24 -19.57 12.49
N THR A 62 -7.29 -20.41 11.46
CA THR A 62 -6.10 -20.87 10.71
C THR A 62 -5.71 -19.95 9.56
N ASN A 63 -6.59 -19.05 9.14
CA ASN A 63 -6.36 -18.15 8.02
C ASN A 63 -6.09 -16.72 8.49
N GLY A 64 -5.01 -16.15 7.97
CA GLY A 64 -4.60 -14.77 8.18
C GLY A 64 -3.75 -14.56 9.43
N LEU A 65 -2.88 -13.55 9.35
CA LEU A 65 -2.11 -13.00 10.46
C LEU A 65 -2.73 -11.67 10.89
N LEU A 66 -2.44 -11.26 12.12
CA LEU A 66 -2.81 -9.91 12.57
C LEU A 66 -2.07 -8.86 11.76
N ILE A 67 -2.78 -7.84 11.28
CA ILE A 67 -2.18 -6.68 10.61
C ILE A 67 -1.63 -5.73 11.68
N GLY A 68 -0.41 -5.23 11.47
CA GLY A 68 0.24 -4.24 12.32
C GLY A 68 1.38 -4.76 13.19
N PRO A 69 1.29 -5.91 13.91
CA PRO A 69 2.41 -6.41 14.68
C PRO A 69 3.62 -6.77 13.80
N HIS A 70 4.83 -6.36 14.22
CA HIS A 70 6.07 -6.74 13.55
C HIS A 70 6.29 -8.26 13.49
N ALA A 71 5.75 -9.01 14.45
CA ALA A 71 5.79 -10.47 14.46
C ALA A 71 5.14 -11.07 13.21
N SER A 72 4.06 -10.48 12.70
CA SER A 72 3.39 -10.95 11.48
C SER A 72 4.29 -10.83 10.25
N ASN A 73 5.09 -9.76 10.18
CA ASN A 73 6.07 -9.58 9.10
C ASN A 73 7.16 -10.65 9.17
N LEU A 74 7.67 -10.98 10.37
CA LEU A 74 8.67 -12.04 10.55
C LEU A 74 8.11 -13.41 10.15
N ILE A 75 6.86 -13.69 10.50
CA ILE A 75 6.20 -14.95 10.13
C ILE A 75 6.06 -15.06 8.60
N SER A 76 5.67 -13.97 7.93
CA SER A 76 5.61 -13.90 6.47
C SER A 76 6.99 -14.16 5.85
N GLU A 77 8.04 -13.56 6.39
CA GLU A 77 9.41 -13.73 5.91
C GLU A 77 9.91 -15.17 6.02
N ILE A 78 9.48 -15.95 7.00
CA ILE A 78 9.82 -17.39 7.11
C ILE A 78 9.38 -18.13 5.85
N ILE A 79 8.16 -17.88 5.37
CA ILE A 79 7.62 -18.53 4.17
C ILE A 79 8.30 -17.98 2.92
N LEU A 80 8.37 -16.66 2.79
CA LEU A 80 8.92 -15.99 1.60
C LEU A 80 10.40 -16.33 1.39
N THR A 81 11.17 -16.46 2.47
CA THR A 81 12.58 -16.88 2.37
C THR A 81 12.72 -18.28 1.78
N LYS A 82 11.78 -19.19 2.04
CA LYS A 82 11.79 -20.52 1.42
C LYS A 82 11.51 -20.46 -0.09
N ILE A 83 10.57 -19.62 -0.48
CA ILE A 83 10.27 -19.36 -1.90
C ILE A 83 11.49 -18.73 -2.59
N ASP A 84 12.12 -17.74 -1.93
CA ASP A 84 13.35 -17.13 -2.42
C ASP A 84 14.46 -18.17 -2.66
N TYR A 85 14.63 -19.11 -1.72
CA TYR A 85 15.62 -20.16 -1.88
C TYR A 85 15.37 -21.01 -3.13
N SER A 86 14.13 -21.47 -3.37
CA SER A 86 13.76 -22.23 -4.56
C SER A 86 13.95 -21.44 -5.86
N LEU A 87 13.63 -20.14 -5.87
CA LEU A 87 13.83 -19.27 -7.02
C LEU A 87 15.32 -19.03 -7.31
N CYS A 88 16.14 -18.90 -6.27
CA CYS A 88 17.60 -18.79 -6.41
C CYS A 88 18.23 -20.06 -7.00
N GLU A 89 17.74 -21.24 -6.62
CA GLU A 89 18.20 -22.52 -7.22
C GLU A 89 17.90 -22.59 -8.74
N LYS A 90 16.83 -21.91 -9.19
CA LYS A 90 16.46 -21.79 -10.61
C LYS A 90 17.23 -20.68 -11.34
N ASN A 91 18.18 -20.00 -10.68
CA ASN A 91 19.03 -18.93 -11.19
C ASN A 91 18.29 -17.68 -11.70
N TYR A 92 17.11 -17.39 -11.18
CA TYR A 92 16.44 -16.13 -11.49
C TYR A 92 17.15 -14.93 -10.87
N GLN A 93 17.22 -13.84 -11.64
CA GLN A 93 17.71 -12.55 -11.15
C GLN A 93 16.53 -11.66 -10.80
N TYR A 94 16.24 -11.51 -9.52
CA TYR A 94 15.13 -10.73 -9.06
C TYR A 94 15.48 -9.93 -7.80
N ILE A 95 14.64 -8.98 -7.50
CA ILE A 95 14.64 -8.20 -6.26
C ILE A 95 13.27 -8.41 -5.60
N ARG A 96 13.26 -8.73 -4.31
CA ARG A 96 12.03 -8.74 -3.51
C ARG A 96 12.05 -7.59 -2.52
N ASN A 97 10.92 -6.90 -2.42
CA ASN A 97 10.65 -5.89 -1.40
C ASN A 97 9.35 -6.27 -0.69
N ILE A 98 9.49 -6.87 0.50
CA ILE A 98 8.41 -7.49 1.28
C ILE A 98 7.73 -8.59 0.44
N ASP A 99 6.58 -8.31 -0.15
CA ASP A 99 5.77 -9.22 -0.98
C ASP A 99 5.83 -8.90 -2.49
N ASP A 100 6.54 -7.83 -2.87
CA ASP A 100 6.69 -7.41 -4.26
C ASP A 100 7.96 -8.01 -4.89
N TYR A 101 7.80 -8.72 -6.00
CA TYR A 101 8.90 -9.30 -6.77
C TYR A 101 9.12 -8.52 -8.06
N LYS A 102 10.39 -8.26 -8.39
CA LYS A 102 10.85 -7.69 -9.67
C LYS A 102 11.90 -8.60 -10.27
N CYS A 103 11.55 -9.33 -11.33
CA CYS A 103 12.48 -10.22 -12.02
C CYS A 103 12.96 -9.59 -13.32
N PHE A 104 14.25 -9.75 -13.61
CA PHE A 104 14.89 -9.28 -14.84
C PHE A 104 15.08 -10.44 -15.77
N VAL A 105 14.48 -10.37 -16.96
CA VAL A 105 14.47 -11.44 -17.96
C VAL A 105 14.82 -10.90 -19.34
N GLN A 106 15.20 -11.79 -20.25
CA GLN A 106 15.61 -11.42 -21.61
C GLN A 106 14.48 -11.57 -22.64
N SER A 107 13.48 -12.41 -22.36
CA SER A 107 12.36 -12.69 -23.27
C SER A 107 11.02 -12.76 -22.53
N ASP A 108 9.91 -12.76 -23.28
CA ASP A 108 8.57 -12.94 -22.75
C ASP A 108 8.37 -14.37 -22.22
N GLU A 109 8.98 -15.36 -22.88
CA GLU A 109 8.92 -16.75 -22.46
C GLU A 109 9.60 -16.95 -21.09
N GLU A 110 10.75 -16.30 -20.85
CA GLU A 110 11.40 -16.33 -19.54
C GLU A 110 10.54 -15.62 -18.47
N ALA A 111 9.83 -14.54 -18.85
CA ALA A 111 8.92 -13.86 -17.95
C ALA A 111 7.75 -14.76 -17.54
N GLU A 112 7.11 -15.43 -18.51
CA GLU A 112 6.03 -16.37 -18.27
C GLU A 112 6.50 -17.57 -17.43
N GLN A 113 7.69 -18.09 -17.70
CA GLN A 113 8.26 -19.18 -16.93
C GLN A 113 8.54 -18.78 -15.48
N PHE A 114 9.08 -17.58 -15.24
CA PHE A 114 9.25 -17.05 -13.88
C PHE A 114 7.91 -16.94 -13.14
N LEU A 115 6.86 -16.43 -13.79
CA LEU A 115 5.54 -16.34 -13.20
C LEU A 115 4.95 -17.69 -12.85
N LEU A 116 5.14 -18.69 -13.73
CA LEU A 116 4.68 -20.06 -13.50
C LEU A 116 5.42 -20.68 -12.32
N ASP A 117 6.74 -20.55 -12.29
CA ASP A 117 7.57 -21.09 -11.21
C ASP A 117 7.24 -20.41 -9.87
N LEU A 118 7.16 -19.08 -9.83
CA LEU A 118 6.77 -18.35 -8.62
C LEU A 118 5.36 -18.73 -8.16
N SER A 119 4.40 -18.86 -9.08
CA SER A 119 3.04 -19.30 -8.75
C SER A 119 3.01 -20.71 -8.16
N THR A 120 3.86 -21.61 -8.65
CA THR A 120 3.98 -22.98 -8.17
C THR A 120 4.55 -23.02 -6.76
N GLU A 121 5.65 -22.29 -6.51
CA GLU A 121 6.27 -22.19 -5.19
C GLU A 121 5.32 -21.57 -4.15
N LEU A 122 4.59 -20.50 -4.54
CA LEU A 122 3.60 -19.85 -3.68
C LEU A 122 2.47 -20.80 -3.30
N LYS A 123 1.95 -21.58 -4.28
CA LYS A 123 0.85 -22.51 -4.07
C LYS A 123 1.19 -23.62 -3.06
N ASP A 124 2.44 -24.00 -2.94
CA ASP A 124 2.87 -24.98 -1.94
C ASP A 124 2.66 -24.50 -0.51
N TYR A 125 2.57 -23.18 -0.32
CA TYR A 125 2.27 -22.53 0.96
C TYR A 125 0.88 -21.91 1.03
N GLU A 126 -0.04 -22.29 0.10
CA GLU A 126 -1.39 -21.73 -0.01
C GLU A 126 -1.41 -20.19 -0.28
N LEU A 127 -0.38 -19.71 -0.98
CA LEU A 127 -0.27 -18.32 -1.42
C LEU A 127 -0.52 -18.20 -2.92
N TYR A 128 -0.99 -17.04 -3.37
CA TYR A 128 -1.36 -16.83 -4.77
C TYR A 128 -0.86 -15.48 -5.30
N LEU A 129 -0.50 -15.45 -6.59
CA LEU A 129 -0.17 -14.21 -7.28
C LEU A 129 -1.40 -13.31 -7.44
N ASN A 130 -1.19 -12.01 -7.24
CA ASN A 130 -2.20 -11.01 -7.60
C ASN A 130 -2.12 -10.69 -9.10
N ASN A 131 -2.90 -11.39 -9.91
CA ASN A 131 -2.89 -11.22 -11.36
C ASN A 131 -3.25 -9.79 -11.82
N LYS A 132 -4.00 -9.02 -11.00
CA LYS A 132 -4.35 -7.63 -11.33
C LYS A 132 -3.16 -6.67 -11.18
N LYS A 133 -2.17 -7.06 -10.36
CA LYS A 133 -0.96 -6.28 -10.10
C LYS A 133 0.27 -6.83 -10.82
N THR A 134 0.12 -7.97 -11.51
CA THR A 134 1.20 -8.59 -12.29
C THR A 134 1.36 -7.89 -13.63
N LEU A 135 2.54 -7.35 -13.90
CA LEU A 135 2.84 -6.62 -15.13
C LEU A 135 4.15 -7.12 -15.74
N ILE A 136 4.14 -7.32 -17.05
CA ILE A 136 5.35 -7.56 -17.86
C ILE A 136 5.65 -6.28 -18.65
N ASN A 137 6.79 -5.66 -18.36
CA ASN A 137 7.15 -4.37 -18.93
C ASN A 137 8.46 -4.48 -19.72
N GLN A 138 8.57 -3.68 -20.78
CA GLN A 138 9.81 -3.57 -21.55
C GLN A 138 10.73 -2.48 -20.96
N LEU A 139 12.03 -2.73 -20.94
CA LEU A 139 13.02 -1.72 -20.63
C LEU A 139 13.45 -0.96 -21.92
N PRO A 140 13.83 0.33 -21.83
CA PRO A 140 13.92 1.12 -20.61
C PRO A 140 12.57 1.68 -20.13
N GLN A 141 12.42 1.84 -18.83
CA GLN A 141 11.28 2.56 -18.23
C GLN A 141 11.74 3.86 -17.59
N ALA A 142 10.83 4.84 -17.53
CA ALA A 142 11.08 6.05 -16.76
C ALA A 142 11.26 5.69 -15.27
N SER A 143 12.30 6.22 -14.63
CA SER A 143 12.60 5.99 -13.21
C SER A 143 11.56 6.61 -12.28
N ILE A 144 10.82 7.60 -12.76
CA ILE A 144 9.81 8.35 -12.02
C ILE A 144 8.49 8.26 -12.79
N SER A 145 7.41 7.97 -12.09
CA SER A 145 6.08 7.93 -12.68
C SER A 145 5.70 9.27 -13.33
N GLU A 146 4.97 9.24 -14.44
CA GLU A 146 4.55 10.44 -15.19
C GLU A 146 3.79 11.43 -14.30
N TRP A 147 2.94 10.94 -13.41
CA TRP A 147 2.17 11.79 -12.49
C TRP A 147 3.06 12.52 -11.49
N VAL A 148 4.15 11.88 -10.99
CA VAL A 148 5.12 12.54 -10.08
C VAL A 148 5.78 13.69 -10.80
N ASN A 149 6.25 13.48 -12.04
CA ASN A 149 6.84 14.54 -12.86
C ASN A 149 5.85 15.69 -13.12
N LYS A 150 4.58 15.39 -13.41
CA LYS A 150 3.56 16.41 -13.67
C LYS A 150 3.26 17.24 -12.42
N ILE A 151 3.14 16.62 -11.26
CA ILE A 151 2.83 17.32 -10.01
C ILE A 151 4.04 18.07 -9.47
N SER A 152 5.24 17.46 -9.45
CA SER A 152 6.45 18.09 -8.91
C SER A 152 6.93 19.30 -9.73
N ASN A 153 6.73 19.26 -11.05
CA ASN A 153 7.12 20.33 -11.97
C ASN A 153 5.96 21.28 -12.32
N PHE A 154 4.85 21.21 -11.56
CA PHE A 154 3.71 22.10 -11.80
C PHE A 154 4.12 23.57 -11.53
N ASP A 155 3.69 24.49 -12.42
CA ASP A 155 3.99 25.92 -12.26
C ASP A 155 3.20 26.51 -11.07
N LEU A 156 3.87 26.60 -9.93
CA LEU A 156 3.33 27.19 -8.70
C LEU A 156 3.51 28.72 -8.64
N GLY A 157 4.22 29.31 -9.61
CA GLY A 157 4.56 30.72 -9.65
C GLY A 157 5.87 31.05 -8.97
N SER A 158 6.22 32.31 -9.02
CA SER A 158 7.50 32.85 -8.53
C SER A 158 7.35 33.85 -7.39
N GLU A 159 6.11 34.19 -6.99
CA GLU A 159 5.88 35.10 -5.86
C GLU A 159 6.28 34.41 -4.56
N LYS A 160 7.14 35.06 -3.77
CA LYS A 160 7.63 34.54 -2.50
C LYS A 160 7.32 35.51 -1.38
N ASP A 161 7.19 35.00 -0.18
CA ASP A 161 7.05 35.78 1.05
C ASP A 161 8.41 36.11 1.68
N GLU A 162 8.37 36.70 2.90
CA GLU A 162 9.56 37.09 3.67
C GLU A 162 10.42 35.87 4.08
N ASP A 163 9.83 34.69 4.18
CA ASP A 163 10.48 33.42 4.52
C ASP A 163 10.95 32.63 3.29
N ASP A 164 11.01 33.26 2.10
CA ASP A 164 11.38 32.65 0.80
C ASP A 164 10.43 31.50 0.36
N LYS A 165 9.25 31.37 0.95
CA LYS A 165 8.24 30.39 0.56
C LYS A 165 7.40 30.90 -0.60
N ILE A 166 7.11 30.02 -1.55
CA ILE A 166 6.19 30.33 -2.66
C ILE A 166 4.80 30.63 -2.12
N VAL A 167 4.20 31.75 -2.57
CA VAL A 167 2.84 32.16 -2.21
C VAL A 167 1.87 31.76 -3.34
N LEU A 168 1.02 30.79 -3.07
CA LEU A 168 0.07 30.27 -4.05
C LEU A 168 -1.18 31.15 -4.16
N GLU A 169 -1.50 31.54 -5.41
CA GLU A 169 -2.76 32.17 -5.77
C GLU A 169 -3.85 31.14 -6.00
N LEU A 170 -5.10 31.56 -5.84
CA LEU A 170 -6.28 30.72 -6.03
C LEU A 170 -6.31 30.00 -7.39
N LYS A 171 -5.95 30.71 -8.47
CA LYS A 171 -5.97 30.14 -9.83
C LYS A 171 -5.00 28.96 -9.97
N ARG A 172 -3.77 29.12 -9.48
CA ARG A 172 -2.73 28.07 -9.55
C ARG A 172 -3.02 26.90 -8.62
N LEU A 173 -3.50 27.20 -7.41
CA LEU A 173 -3.91 26.16 -6.46
C LEU A 173 -5.04 25.29 -7.03
N ARG A 174 -6.07 25.91 -7.63
CA ARG A 174 -7.15 25.16 -8.30
C ARG A 174 -6.61 24.27 -9.40
N ALA A 175 -5.82 24.81 -10.29
CA ALA A 175 -5.25 24.05 -11.41
C ALA A 175 -4.38 22.87 -10.92
N LEU A 176 -3.61 23.04 -9.86
CA LEU A 176 -2.83 21.95 -9.25
C LEU A 176 -3.75 20.86 -8.69
N ILE A 177 -4.77 21.23 -7.91
CA ILE A 177 -5.68 20.26 -7.30
C ILE A 177 -6.50 19.53 -8.36
N ASP A 178 -7.04 20.25 -9.36
CA ASP A 178 -7.81 19.66 -10.46
C ASP A 178 -6.95 18.67 -11.25
N THR A 179 -5.69 19.04 -11.57
CA THR A 179 -4.73 18.13 -12.22
C THR A 179 -4.45 16.88 -11.36
N ALA A 180 -4.32 17.04 -10.05
CA ALA A 180 -4.09 15.91 -9.15
C ALA A 180 -5.30 14.97 -9.10
N ILE A 181 -6.51 15.49 -9.05
CA ILE A 181 -7.75 14.71 -9.07
C ILE A 181 -7.89 13.96 -10.40
N GLU A 182 -7.69 14.63 -11.54
CA GLU A 182 -7.73 14.00 -12.87
C GLU A 182 -6.72 12.85 -12.98
N LEU A 183 -5.47 13.07 -12.55
CA LEU A 183 -4.43 12.05 -12.55
C LEU A 183 -4.78 10.89 -11.60
N MET A 184 -5.31 11.19 -10.41
CA MET A 184 -5.73 10.16 -9.45
C MET A 184 -6.81 9.25 -10.06
N LEU A 185 -7.81 9.83 -10.71
CA LEU A 185 -8.89 9.08 -11.35
C LEU A 185 -8.39 8.28 -12.56
N LYS A 186 -7.52 8.87 -13.37
CA LYS A 186 -6.93 8.21 -14.56
C LYS A 186 -6.07 7.02 -14.18
N GLU A 187 -5.21 7.16 -13.17
CA GLU A 187 -4.24 6.15 -12.77
C GLU A 187 -4.75 5.22 -11.66
N ASN A 188 -5.97 5.48 -11.16
CA ASN A 188 -6.56 4.79 -10.00
C ASN A 188 -5.57 4.73 -8.81
N ASN A 189 -4.88 5.84 -8.55
CA ASN A 189 -3.80 5.91 -7.57
C ASN A 189 -4.01 7.07 -6.58
N SER A 190 -4.42 6.72 -5.38
CA SER A 190 -4.70 7.68 -4.30
C SER A 190 -3.45 8.39 -3.76
N ALA A 191 -2.24 7.84 -3.96
CA ALA A 191 -1.00 8.47 -3.52
C ALA A 191 -0.75 9.84 -4.19
N ILE A 192 -1.39 10.12 -5.32
CA ILE A 192 -1.28 11.38 -6.05
C ILE A 192 -1.80 12.56 -5.21
N ILE A 193 -2.95 12.38 -4.56
CA ILE A 193 -3.51 13.40 -3.66
C ILE A 193 -2.61 13.59 -2.44
N ASN A 194 -2.14 12.51 -1.80
CA ASN A 194 -1.22 12.60 -0.67
C ASN A 194 0.02 13.42 -1.01
N TYR A 195 0.63 13.13 -2.16
CA TYR A 195 1.80 13.85 -2.64
C TYR A 195 1.51 15.33 -2.93
N THR A 196 0.35 15.63 -3.48
CA THR A 196 -0.09 17.00 -3.77
C THR A 196 -0.30 17.80 -2.49
N LEU A 197 -0.97 17.23 -1.48
CA LEU A 197 -1.15 17.87 -0.17
C LEU A 197 0.21 18.15 0.50
N LYS A 198 1.16 17.21 0.40
CA LYS A 198 2.52 17.40 0.89
C LYS A 198 3.27 18.52 0.17
N ILE A 199 3.10 18.71 -1.13
CA ILE A 199 3.68 19.85 -1.85
C ILE A 199 3.05 21.16 -1.39
N ILE A 200 1.72 21.21 -1.26
CA ILE A 200 1.00 22.43 -0.84
C ILE A 200 1.37 22.83 0.60
N SER A 201 1.58 21.86 1.51
CA SER A 201 1.95 22.13 2.91
C SER A 201 3.25 22.93 3.08
N THR A 202 4.13 22.89 2.09
CA THR A 202 5.39 23.65 2.09
C THR A 202 5.25 25.07 1.54
N LYS A 203 4.03 25.51 1.18
CA LYS A 203 3.76 26.80 0.52
C LYS A 203 2.88 27.67 1.40
N ASN A 204 2.89 28.98 1.17
CA ASN A 204 1.93 29.88 1.74
C ASN A 204 0.76 30.14 0.79
N LEU A 205 -0.42 30.37 1.35
CA LEU A 205 -1.65 30.55 0.56
C LEU A 205 -2.20 31.97 0.77
N LYS A 206 -2.56 32.65 -0.36
CA LYS A 206 -3.32 33.89 -0.27
C LYS A 206 -4.71 33.62 0.35
N LYS A 207 -5.31 34.59 1.02
CA LYS A 207 -6.56 34.44 1.81
C LYS A 207 -7.68 33.68 1.09
N HIS A 208 -7.90 33.96 -0.21
CA HIS A 208 -8.93 33.25 -0.98
C HIS A 208 -8.51 31.83 -1.37
N ALA A 209 -7.22 31.60 -1.64
CA ALA A 209 -6.65 30.29 -1.87
C ALA A 209 -6.76 29.41 -0.64
N TYR A 210 -6.43 29.96 0.54
CA TYR A 210 -6.56 29.26 1.83
C TYR A 210 -8.01 28.77 2.06
N ARG A 211 -9.01 29.64 1.90
CA ARG A 211 -10.42 29.24 2.09
C ARG A 211 -10.81 28.11 1.14
N TYR A 212 -10.51 28.27 -0.14
CA TYR A 212 -10.78 27.24 -1.13
C TYR A 212 -10.08 25.92 -0.80
N TYR A 213 -8.82 25.97 -0.39
CA TYR A 213 -8.03 24.79 -0.03
C TYR A 213 -8.67 24.00 1.11
N ILE A 214 -8.99 24.67 2.21
CA ILE A 214 -9.58 24.00 3.36
C ILE A 214 -10.96 23.41 3.04
N ASP A 215 -11.78 24.12 2.29
CA ASP A 215 -13.10 23.62 1.89
C ASP A 215 -12.97 22.42 0.92
N THR A 216 -12.00 22.45 0.01
CA THR A 216 -11.71 21.33 -0.91
C THR A 216 -11.16 20.11 -0.16
N VAL A 217 -10.22 20.30 0.77
CA VAL A 217 -9.69 19.20 1.59
C VAL A 217 -10.80 18.58 2.42
N HIS A 218 -11.71 19.39 3.00
CA HIS A 218 -12.86 18.87 3.73
C HIS A 218 -13.72 17.94 2.84
N HIS A 219 -14.04 18.35 1.62
CA HIS A 219 -14.79 17.51 0.67
C HIS A 219 -14.01 16.24 0.29
N LEU A 220 -12.69 16.36 0.07
CA LEU A 220 -11.85 15.20 -0.22
C LEU A 220 -11.81 14.19 0.93
N LEU A 221 -11.79 14.65 2.18
CA LEU A 221 -11.85 13.79 3.35
C LEU A 221 -13.17 13.00 3.46
N LEU A 222 -14.30 13.63 3.10
CA LEU A 222 -15.59 12.95 3.06
C LEU A 222 -15.65 11.86 1.99
N LEU A 223 -15.01 12.09 0.84
CA LEU A 223 -14.96 11.14 -0.27
C LEU A 223 -13.88 10.06 -0.08
N TYR A 224 -12.76 10.44 0.54
CA TYR A 224 -11.55 9.62 0.69
C TYR A 224 -11.08 9.60 2.17
N PRO A 225 -11.74 8.84 3.04
CA PRO A 225 -11.42 8.84 4.48
C PRO A 225 -9.99 8.45 4.85
N TYR A 226 -9.26 7.74 3.96
CA TYR A 226 -7.85 7.39 4.17
C TYR A 226 -6.94 8.63 4.32
N LEU A 227 -7.36 9.79 3.80
CA LEU A 227 -6.61 11.06 3.94
C LEU A 227 -6.56 11.55 5.39
N THR A 228 -7.42 11.05 6.28
CA THR A 228 -7.40 11.44 7.71
C THR A 228 -6.07 11.15 8.39
N SER A 229 -5.35 10.13 7.93
CA SER A 229 -4.04 9.76 8.49
C SER A 229 -2.92 10.78 8.24
N ILE A 230 -3.10 11.68 7.28
CA ILE A 230 -2.06 12.64 6.87
C ILE A 230 -2.50 14.11 6.99
N VAL A 231 -3.80 14.36 7.25
CA VAL A 231 -4.35 15.72 7.20
C VAL A 231 -3.83 16.59 8.33
N ASP A 232 -3.53 16.04 9.49
CA ASP A 232 -2.95 16.80 10.61
C ASP A 232 -1.59 17.35 10.21
N GLU A 233 -0.68 16.50 9.72
CA GLU A 233 0.70 16.84 9.35
C GLU A 233 0.79 17.78 8.14
N TYR A 234 -0.07 17.60 7.13
CA TYR A 234 0.06 18.33 5.86
C TYR A 234 -0.99 19.42 5.63
N VAL A 235 -2.01 19.54 6.49
CA VAL A 235 -3.06 20.55 6.34
C VAL A 235 -3.32 21.32 7.62
N PHE A 236 -3.59 20.66 8.74
CA PHE A 236 -4.02 21.40 9.95
C PHE A 236 -2.86 22.15 10.60
N GLU A 237 -1.73 21.49 10.82
CA GLU A 237 -0.54 22.11 11.40
C GLU A 237 0.08 23.20 10.51
N PRO A 238 0.39 22.94 9.21
CA PRO A 238 1.07 23.95 8.39
C PRO A 238 0.25 25.23 8.16
N PHE A 239 -1.08 25.12 8.22
CA PHE A 239 -1.98 26.25 7.97
C PHE A 239 -2.67 26.77 9.23
N ASP A 240 -2.21 26.37 10.42
CA ASP A 240 -2.73 26.81 11.72
C ASP A 240 -4.28 26.83 11.78
N LEU A 241 -4.89 25.67 11.45
CA LEU A 241 -6.33 25.58 11.33
C LEU A 241 -7.02 25.74 12.68
N ALA A 242 -7.96 26.70 12.77
CA ALA A 242 -8.68 26.98 13.99
C ALA A 242 -9.37 25.71 14.57
N PRO A 243 -9.28 25.46 15.90
CA PRO A 243 -9.83 24.26 16.56
C PRO A 243 -11.32 24.01 16.28
N LEU A 244 -12.12 25.08 16.17
CA LEU A 244 -13.54 24.98 15.84
C LEU A 244 -13.77 24.41 14.42
N LYS A 245 -12.89 24.71 13.46
CA LYS A 245 -12.99 24.19 12.10
C LYS A 245 -12.56 22.73 12.03
N ILE A 246 -11.51 22.36 12.76
CA ILE A 246 -11.09 20.95 12.93
C ILE A 246 -12.23 20.13 13.54
N LYS A 247 -12.86 20.65 14.62
CA LYS A 247 -13.99 19.98 15.28
C LYS A 247 -15.17 19.77 14.32
N LYS A 248 -15.47 20.74 13.46
CA LYS A 248 -16.53 20.61 12.45
C LYS A 248 -16.18 19.51 11.44
N ILE A 249 -14.98 19.52 10.86
CA ILE A 249 -14.52 18.52 9.89
C ILE A 249 -14.58 17.11 10.50
N SER A 250 -14.09 16.95 11.74
CA SER A 250 -14.12 15.67 12.44
C SER A 250 -15.55 15.19 12.75
N GLY A 251 -16.48 16.12 13.05
CA GLY A 251 -17.89 15.79 13.24
C GLY A 251 -18.54 15.28 11.96
N ASP A 252 -18.36 16.02 10.87
CA ASP A 252 -18.91 15.63 9.56
C ASP A 252 -18.36 14.26 9.09
N LEU A 253 -17.07 13.98 9.34
CA LEU A 253 -16.45 12.66 9.04
C LEU A 253 -17.02 11.54 9.90
N TYR A 254 -17.30 11.81 11.17
CA TYR A 254 -17.90 10.85 12.09
C TYR A 254 -19.32 10.47 11.64
N ASP A 255 -20.12 11.45 11.25
CA ASP A 255 -21.49 11.25 10.77
C ASP A 255 -21.53 10.41 9.49
N VAL A 256 -20.68 10.71 8.50
CA VAL A 256 -20.54 9.90 7.28
C VAL A 256 -20.07 8.47 7.59
N GLY A 257 -19.16 8.32 8.54
CA GLY A 257 -18.67 7.00 8.97
C GLY A 257 -19.77 6.15 9.62
N ILE A 258 -20.68 6.76 10.38
CA ILE A 258 -21.86 6.07 10.95
C ILE A 258 -22.83 5.68 9.87
N GLU A 259 -23.19 6.59 8.97
CA GLU A 259 -24.11 6.28 7.86
C GLU A 259 -23.61 5.12 7.02
N LYS A 260 -22.33 5.11 6.64
CA LYS A 260 -21.73 4.03 5.86
C LYS A 260 -21.82 2.68 6.58
N ARG A 261 -21.49 2.62 7.88
CA ARG A 261 -21.61 1.39 8.68
C ARG A 261 -23.05 0.91 8.81
N PHE A 262 -24.01 1.85 8.89
CA PHE A 262 -25.42 1.51 8.93
C PHE A 262 -25.89 0.86 7.62
N TYR A 263 -25.49 1.39 6.47
CA TYR A 263 -25.81 0.80 5.17
C TYR A 263 -25.15 -0.57 4.98
N GLU A 264 -23.89 -0.74 5.37
CA GLU A 264 -23.19 -2.03 5.31
C GLU A 264 -23.80 -3.10 6.24
N ALA A 265 -24.43 -2.70 7.35
CA ALA A 265 -25.11 -3.61 8.26
C ALA A 265 -26.54 -3.98 7.82
N CYS A 266 -27.15 -3.19 6.92
CA CYS A 266 -28.51 -3.41 6.39
C CYS A 266 -28.52 -4.10 5.02
N SER A 267 -27.37 -4.24 4.34
CA SER A 267 -27.17 -4.93 3.07
C SER A 267 -26.70 -6.36 3.27
#